data_94265ba430cc1296388e3bdd5eb5511f
#
_entry.id   94265ba430cc1296388e3bdd5eb5511f
#
_cell.length_a   1.000
_cell.length_b   1.000
_cell.length_c   1.000
_cell.angle_alpha   90.00
_cell.angle_beta   90.00
_cell.angle_gamma   90.00
#
_symmetry.space_group_name_H-M   'P 1'
#
loop_
_entity.id
_entity.type
_entity.pdbx_description
1 polymer ?
#
loop_
_entity_poly.entity_id
_entity_poly.type
_entity_poly.pdbx_seq_one_letter_code
_entity_poly.pdbx_strand_id
1 'polypeptide(L)'
;NDASRVVSIVISVGPLSGVEPQLLEHAYPLAAAGTIAENATLTVETVPVRVRCRKCAAETVAEPNRIVCGACGDWQVDVTEGEEMLLRRVEIETEAAGVH
;
A
#
# COMPACT_ATOMS: atom_id res chain seq x y z
N ASN A 1 -15.76 -24.51 13.87
CA ASN A 1 -15.07 -23.64 13.12
C ASN A 1 -14.15 -22.78 13.96
N ASP A 2 -13.05 -22.48 13.41
CA ASP A 2 -12.05 -21.77 14.15
C ASP A 2 -12.46 -20.33 14.37
N ALA A 3 -12.22 -19.83 15.54
CA ALA A 3 -12.50 -18.45 15.85
C ALA A 3 -11.33 -17.61 15.38
N SER A 4 -11.19 -17.49 14.07
CA SER A 4 -10.12 -16.68 13.49
C SER A 4 -10.59 -15.24 13.33
N ARG A 5 -9.67 -14.33 13.52
CA ARG A 5 -9.95 -12.93 13.25
C ARG A 5 -8.70 -12.25 12.73
N VAL A 6 -8.91 -11.22 11.95
CA VAL A 6 -7.80 -10.41 11.46
C VAL A 6 -7.48 -9.37 12.52
N VAL A 7 -6.22 -9.30 12.93
CA VAL A 7 -5.77 -8.38 13.95
C VAL A 7 -5.29 -7.08 13.35
N SER A 8 -4.55 -7.16 12.26
CA SER A 8 -4.06 -5.96 11.59
C SER A 8 -3.87 -6.20 10.10
N ILE A 9 -3.98 -5.14 9.34
CA ILE A 9 -3.78 -5.15 7.90
C ILE A 9 -2.88 -3.97 7.55
N VAL A 10 -1.86 -4.22 6.75
CA VAL A 10 -0.97 -3.17 6.27
C VAL A 10 -1.08 -3.11 4.74
N ILE A 11 -1.42 -1.94 4.24
CA ILE A 11 -1.59 -1.70 2.82
C ILE A 11 -0.64 -0.59 2.39
N SER A 12 0.06 -0.80 1.27
CA SER A 12 0.88 0.24 0.65
C SER A 12 0.09 0.90 -0.46
N VAL A 13 0.08 2.21 -0.48
CA VAL A 13 -0.63 2.98 -1.49
C VAL A 13 0.37 3.87 -2.21
N GLY A 14 0.45 3.71 -3.53
CA GLY A 14 1.29 4.58 -4.34
C GLY A 14 0.56 5.87 -4.70
N PRO A 15 1.29 6.98 -4.80
CA PRO A 15 0.66 8.26 -5.12
C PRO A 15 -0.07 8.28 -6.46
N LEU A 16 0.35 7.41 -7.39
CA LEU A 16 -0.26 7.37 -8.72
C LEU A 16 -1.34 6.31 -8.85
N SER A 17 -1.72 5.66 -7.73
CA SER A 17 -2.72 4.60 -7.76
C SER A 17 -4.15 5.13 -7.89
N GLY A 18 -4.34 6.42 -7.62
CA GLY A 18 -5.68 7.00 -7.60
C GLY A 18 -6.43 6.75 -6.31
N VAL A 19 -5.80 6.11 -5.34
CA VAL A 19 -6.43 5.83 -4.05
C VAL A 19 -5.98 6.88 -3.04
N GLU A 20 -6.96 7.50 -2.37
CA GLU A 20 -6.68 8.45 -1.30
C GLU A 20 -6.59 7.68 0.02
N PRO A 21 -5.43 7.71 0.70
CA PRO A 21 -5.29 6.97 1.96
C PRO A 21 -6.35 7.33 3.00
N GLN A 22 -6.70 8.61 3.11
CA GLN A 22 -7.70 9.03 4.09
C GLN A 22 -9.07 8.46 3.79
N LEU A 23 -9.45 8.39 2.51
CA LEU A 23 -10.72 7.81 2.14
C LEU A 23 -10.74 6.32 2.41
N LEU A 24 -9.62 5.65 2.18
CA LEU A 24 -9.51 4.23 2.47
C LEU A 24 -9.67 3.97 3.97
N GLU A 25 -9.02 4.79 4.80
CA GLU A 25 -9.13 4.64 6.24
C GLU A 25 -10.55 4.89 6.73
N HIS A 26 -11.27 5.82 6.12
CA HIS A 26 -12.64 6.11 6.49
C HIS A 26 -13.61 5.02 6.02
N ALA A 27 -13.36 4.44 4.86
CA ALA A 27 -14.24 3.43 4.31
C ALA A 27 -14.04 2.06 4.95
N TYR A 28 -12.86 1.82 5.50
CA TYR A 28 -12.53 0.50 6.03
C TYR A 28 -13.49 0.01 7.12
N PRO A 29 -13.82 0.82 8.14
CA PRO A 29 -14.72 0.32 9.19
C PRO A 29 -16.07 -0.10 8.65
N LEU A 30 -16.57 0.59 7.62
CA LEU A 30 -17.86 0.23 7.04
C LEU A 30 -17.75 -1.06 6.23
N ALA A 31 -16.67 -1.20 5.48
CA ALA A 31 -16.48 -2.38 4.65
C ALA A 31 -16.19 -3.62 5.49
N ALA A 32 -15.52 -3.45 6.62
CA ALA A 32 -15.12 -4.57 7.46
C ALA A 32 -16.21 -4.97 8.48
N ALA A 33 -17.24 -4.15 8.64
CA ALA A 33 -18.28 -4.41 9.64
C ALA A 33 -18.93 -5.77 9.39
N GLY A 34 -19.04 -6.55 10.44
CA GLY A 34 -19.64 -7.89 10.35
C GLY A 34 -18.70 -8.96 9.81
N THR A 35 -17.46 -8.62 9.53
CA THR A 35 -16.48 -9.59 9.04
C THR A 35 -15.47 -9.92 10.12
N ILE A 36 -14.61 -10.90 9.85
CA ILE A 36 -13.54 -11.25 10.79
C ILE A 36 -12.51 -10.13 10.93
N ALA A 37 -12.56 -9.13 10.07
CA ALA A 37 -11.64 -8.00 10.10
C ALA A 37 -12.23 -6.77 10.76
N GLU A 38 -13.42 -6.89 11.36
CA GLU A 38 -14.13 -5.72 11.87
C GLU A 38 -13.34 -4.89 12.88
N ASN A 39 -12.62 -5.54 13.76
CA ASN A 39 -11.84 -4.84 14.78
C ASN A 39 -10.36 -4.79 14.48
N ALA A 40 -9.98 -5.09 13.25
CA ALA A 40 -8.57 -5.06 12.88
C ALA A 40 -8.07 -3.63 12.75
N THR A 41 -6.78 -3.46 13.01
CA THR A 41 -6.13 -2.17 12.81
C THR A 41 -5.70 -2.07 11.36
N LEU A 42 -6.13 -1.03 10.69
CA LEU A 42 -5.69 -0.77 9.32
C LEU A 42 -4.56 0.24 9.35
N THR A 43 -3.44 -0.13 8.78
CA THR A 43 -2.31 0.78 8.60
C THR A 43 -2.12 1.00 7.11
N VAL A 44 -2.16 2.27 6.70
CA VAL A 44 -1.94 2.62 5.31
C VAL A 44 -0.59 3.29 5.20
N GLU A 45 0.30 2.68 4.43
CA GLU A 45 1.63 3.22 4.17
C GLU A 45 1.65 3.83 2.79
N THR A 46 2.29 4.98 2.65
CA THR A 46 2.47 5.58 1.34
C THR A 46 3.89 5.27 0.87
N VAL A 47 4.02 4.91 -0.40
CA VAL A 47 5.32 4.64 -1.00
C VAL A 47 5.63 5.74 -2.01
N PRO A 48 6.91 6.05 -2.20
CA PRO A 48 7.27 7.08 -3.18
C PRO A 48 7.11 6.57 -4.60
N VAL A 49 7.01 7.49 -5.55
CA VAL A 49 7.06 7.16 -6.96
C VAL A 49 8.52 6.92 -7.31
N ARG A 50 8.83 5.74 -7.83
CA ARG A 50 10.18 5.44 -8.29
C ARG A 50 10.16 5.31 -9.80
N VAL A 51 11.20 5.84 -10.41
CA VAL A 51 11.29 5.85 -11.87
C VAL A 51 12.67 5.36 -12.29
N ARG A 52 12.71 4.79 -13.49
CA ARG A 52 13.97 4.38 -14.12
C ARG A 52 14.12 5.18 -15.39
N CYS A 53 15.23 5.88 -15.51
CA CYS A 53 15.49 6.72 -16.67
C CYS A 53 15.87 5.87 -17.87
N ARG A 54 15.30 6.20 -19.02
CA ARG A 54 15.65 5.50 -20.26
C ARG A 54 16.97 5.95 -20.83
N LYS A 55 17.45 7.14 -20.42
CA LYS A 55 18.70 7.66 -20.92
C LYS A 55 19.89 7.29 -20.07
N CYS A 56 19.82 7.55 -18.78
CA CYS A 56 20.98 7.30 -17.91
C CYS A 56 20.83 6.02 -17.09
N ALA A 57 19.69 5.33 -17.19
CA ALA A 57 19.40 4.08 -16.50
C ALA A 57 19.40 4.18 -14.98
N ALA A 58 19.40 5.38 -14.42
CA ALA A 58 19.35 5.56 -12.99
C ALA A 58 17.95 5.36 -12.47
N GLU A 59 17.83 4.75 -11.29
CA GLU A 59 16.56 4.64 -10.61
C GLU A 59 16.51 5.68 -9.52
N THR A 60 15.51 6.56 -9.58
CA THR A 60 15.40 7.64 -8.63
C THR A 60 13.95 7.80 -8.18
N VAL A 61 13.77 8.55 -7.09
CA VAL A 61 12.45 8.89 -6.60
C VAL A 61 11.98 10.16 -7.29
N ALA A 62 10.73 10.15 -7.74
CA ALA A 62 10.11 11.31 -8.38
C ALA A 62 8.93 11.80 -7.56
N GLU A 63 8.58 13.06 -7.72
CA GLU A 63 7.38 13.59 -7.11
C GLU A 63 6.18 13.27 -7.99
N PRO A 64 5.00 13.01 -7.40
CA PRO A 64 3.82 12.64 -8.21
C PRO A 64 3.44 13.66 -9.26
N ASN A 65 3.72 14.94 -9.01
CA ASN A 65 3.37 16.00 -9.95
C ASN A 65 4.53 16.37 -10.87
N ARG A 66 5.64 15.64 -10.77
CA ARG A 66 6.81 15.93 -11.61
C ARG A 66 7.60 14.63 -11.81
N ILE A 67 7.20 13.88 -12.82
CA ILE A 67 7.77 12.57 -13.07
C ILE A 67 8.95 12.72 -14.00
N VAL A 68 10.11 12.93 -13.41
CA VAL A 68 11.36 13.08 -14.16
C VAL A 68 12.48 12.35 -13.45
N CYS A 69 13.57 12.08 -14.16
CA CYS A 69 14.75 11.46 -13.57
C CYS A 69 15.40 12.40 -12.56
N GLY A 70 15.64 11.90 -11.35
CA GLY A 70 16.29 12.69 -10.32
C GLY A 70 17.76 12.91 -10.57
N ALA A 71 18.37 12.12 -11.46
CA ALA A 71 19.80 12.23 -11.76
C ALA A 71 20.09 13.17 -12.93
N CYS A 72 19.35 13.04 -14.03
CA CYS A 72 19.60 13.86 -15.20
C CYS A 72 18.46 14.80 -15.58
N GLY A 73 17.33 14.70 -14.91
CA GLY A 73 16.19 15.59 -15.15
C GLY A 73 15.37 15.27 -16.39
N ASP A 74 15.66 14.17 -17.07
CA ASP A 74 14.94 13.83 -18.28
C ASP A 74 13.55 13.30 -17.96
N TRP A 75 12.60 13.59 -18.84
CA TRP A 75 11.22 13.14 -18.67
C TRP A 75 10.99 11.72 -19.21
N GLN A 76 11.94 11.17 -19.95
CA GLN A 76 11.81 9.84 -20.53
C GLN A 76 12.14 8.78 -19.48
N VAL A 77 11.20 8.55 -18.59
CA VAL A 77 11.37 7.61 -17.49
C VAL A 77 10.20 6.63 -17.48
N ASP A 78 10.45 5.44 -16.92
CA ASP A 78 9.40 4.46 -16.66
C ASP A 78 9.15 4.42 -15.17
N VAL A 79 7.88 4.47 -14.78
CA VAL A 79 7.52 4.36 -13.37
C VAL A 79 7.63 2.89 -12.98
N THR A 80 8.46 2.61 -11.98
CA THR A 80 8.67 1.25 -11.51
C THR A 80 7.95 0.96 -10.20
N GLU A 81 7.55 2.02 -9.46
CA GLU A 81 6.86 1.86 -8.20
C GLU A 81 6.03 3.10 -7.92
N GLY A 82 4.90 2.94 -7.26
CA GLY A 82 4.06 4.07 -6.88
C GLY A 82 2.74 4.14 -7.61
N GLU A 83 2.47 3.18 -8.51
CA GLU A 83 1.22 3.14 -9.26
C GLU A 83 0.18 2.20 -8.67
N GLU A 84 0.54 1.40 -7.66
CA GLU A 84 -0.29 0.32 -7.20
C GLU A 84 -0.69 0.47 -5.74
N MET A 85 -1.80 -0.17 -5.39
CA MET A 85 -2.16 -0.39 -4.01
C MET A 85 -1.90 -1.87 -3.74
N LEU A 86 -1.05 -2.15 -2.74
CA LEU A 86 -0.65 -3.52 -2.45
C LEU A 86 -0.96 -3.88 -1.01
N LEU A 87 -1.51 -5.08 -0.83
CA LEU A 87 -1.66 -5.64 0.51
C LEU A 87 -0.30 -6.17 0.93
N ARG A 88 0.29 -5.54 1.94
CA ARG A 88 1.63 -5.91 2.39
C ARG A 88 1.62 -6.98 3.44
N ARG A 89 0.65 -6.91 4.35
CA ARG A 89 0.66 -7.82 5.48
C ARG A 89 -0.71 -7.94 6.09
N VAL A 90 -1.07 -9.15 6.49
CA VAL A 90 -2.28 -9.40 7.26
C VAL A 90 -1.86 -10.24 8.45
N GLU A 91 -2.17 -9.78 9.64
CA GLU A 91 -1.92 -10.56 10.84
C GLU A 91 -3.24 -11.16 11.30
N ILE A 92 -3.22 -12.46 11.54
CA ILE A 92 -4.41 -13.22 11.90
C ILE A 92 -4.17 -13.89 13.23
N GLU A 93 -5.18 -13.86 14.08
CA GLU A 93 -5.17 -14.56 15.34
C GLU A 93 -6.21 -15.68 15.27
N THR A 94 -5.82 -16.88 15.67
CA THR A 94 -6.70 -18.02 15.65
C THR A 94 -6.81 -18.58 17.06
N GLU A 95 -7.99 -18.54 17.64
CA GLU A 95 -8.16 -19.00 19.00
C GLU A 95 -8.09 -20.50 19.12
N ALA A 96 -8.54 -21.21 18.12
CA ALA A 96 -8.53 -22.66 18.20
C ALA A 96 -7.15 -23.21 18.42
N ALA A 97 -6.17 -22.55 17.86
CA ALA A 97 -4.82 -23.03 18.02
C ALA A 97 -4.36 -22.89 19.45
N GLY A 98 -4.97 -22.02 20.18
CA GLY A 98 -4.57 -21.82 21.54
C GLY A 98 -4.85 -22.97 22.44
N VAL A 99 -5.61 -23.83 21.90
CA VAL A 99 -5.90 -24.93 22.73
C VAL A 99 -4.73 -25.78 22.78
N HIS A 100 -4.29 -25.96 23.54
CA HIS A 100 -3.21 -26.74 23.43
C HIS A 100 -2.80 -27.18 24.59
#